data_0aa4b5579b982e7d13a3c96b23106c6e
#
_entry.id   0aa4b5579b982e7d13a3c96b23106c6e
#
_cell.length_a   1.000
_cell.length_b   1.000
_cell.length_c   1.000
_cell.angle_alpha   90.00
_cell.angle_beta   90.00
_cell.angle_gamma   90.00
#
_symmetry.space_group_name_H-M   'P 1'
#
loop_
_entity.id
_entity.type
_entity.pdbx_description
1 polymer ?
#
loop_
_entity_poly.entity_id
_entity_poly.type
_entity_poly.pdbx_seq_one_letter_code
_entity_poly.pdbx_strand_id
1 'polypeptide(L)'
;MTLLILVVDDEQDVGEMFRQKFRRDIRQGRFTMAFDLSAQDALARIEATMTASLILILSDINMPGMSGLELLSKARAARPDVPVVMITAYGDEDTRRKAMEGGAAALLTKPIDFDLLRGEIETHVRAFS
;
A
#
# COMPACT_ATOMS: atom_id res chain seq x y z
N MET A 1 -17.27 10.71 3.71
CA MET A 1 -16.34 9.68 4.18
C MET A 1 -14.97 9.93 3.58
N THR A 2 -13.94 9.91 4.41
CA THR A 2 -12.57 10.13 3.95
C THR A 2 -11.94 8.78 3.60
N LEU A 3 -11.49 8.64 2.36
CA LEU A 3 -10.82 7.42 1.92
C LEU A 3 -9.36 7.47 2.37
N LEU A 4 -8.86 6.36 2.88
CA LEU A 4 -7.50 6.26 3.40
C LEU A 4 -6.68 5.27 2.58
N ILE A 5 -5.49 5.70 2.18
CA ILE A 5 -4.47 4.85 1.56
C ILE A 5 -3.31 4.73 2.53
N LEU A 6 -2.94 3.49 2.88
CA LEU A 6 -1.82 3.23 3.77
C LEU A 6 -0.59 2.89 2.96
N VAL A 7 0.50 3.61 3.20
CA VAL A 7 1.79 3.39 2.54
C VAL A 7 2.77 2.88 3.58
N VAL A 8 3.39 1.74 3.31
CA VAL A 8 4.33 1.08 4.22
C VAL A 8 5.68 0.93 3.53
N ASP A 9 6.69 1.61 4.05
CA ASP A 9 8.06 1.55 3.53
C ASP A 9 9.00 1.99 4.64
N ASP A 10 10.09 1.26 4.84
CA ASP A 10 11.05 1.60 5.90
C ASP A 10 11.93 2.81 5.55
N GLU A 11 11.89 3.28 4.31
CA GLU A 11 12.60 4.48 3.89
C GLU A 11 11.70 5.71 4.08
N GLN A 12 12.09 6.59 4.99
CA GLN A 12 11.31 7.78 5.32
C GLN A 12 11.09 8.70 4.10
N ASP A 13 12.07 8.77 3.21
CA ASP A 13 12.01 9.60 2.02
C ASP A 13 10.87 9.22 1.07
N VAL A 14 10.46 7.95 1.11
CA VAL A 14 9.36 7.47 0.26
C VAL A 14 8.05 8.16 0.65
N GLY A 15 7.78 8.32 1.95
CA GLY A 15 6.60 9.04 2.41
C GLY A 15 6.56 10.48 1.91
N GLU A 16 7.71 11.17 1.96
CA GLU A 16 7.81 12.54 1.46
C GLU A 16 7.51 12.62 -0.04
N MET A 17 8.02 11.64 -0.79
CA MET A 17 7.81 11.57 -2.23
C MET A 17 6.33 11.38 -2.56
N PHE A 18 5.66 10.48 -1.83
CA PHE A 18 4.22 10.26 -2.01
C PHE A 18 3.42 11.52 -1.68
N ARG A 19 3.76 12.20 -0.59
CA ARG A 19 3.06 13.44 -0.23
C ARG A 19 3.17 14.50 -1.31
N GLN A 20 4.34 14.64 -1.92
CA GLN A 20 4.53 15.59 -3.01
C GLN A 20 3.74 15.21 -4.25
N LYS A 21 3.81 13.95 -4.65
CA LYS A 21 3.17 13.48 -5.89
C LYS A 21 1.65 13.51 -5.81
N PHE A 22 1.08 13.30 -4.63
CA PHE A 22 -0.37 13.25 -4.44
C PHE A 22 -0.90 14.44 -3.65
N ARG A 23 -0.12 15.50 -3.51
CA ARG A 23 -0.49 16.66 -2.72
C ARG A 23 -1.81 17.28 -3.15
N ARG A 24 -2.03 17.40 -4.46
CA ARG A 24 -3.27 17.97 -4.98
C ARG A 24 -4.48 17.11 -4.63
N ASP A 25 -4.36 15.81 -4.80
CA ASP A 25 -5.45 14.88 -4.49
C ASP A 25 -5.82 14.92 -3.01
N ILE A 26 -4.80 14.96 -2.15
CA ILE A 26 -5.00 15.03 -0.69
C ILE A 26 -5.66 16.38 -0.33
N ARG A 27 -5.18 17.47 -0.91
CA ARG A 27 -5.71 18.81 -0.65
C ARG A 27 -7.16 18.92 -1.08
N GLN A 28 -7.53 18.28 -2.19
CA GLN A 28 -8.90 18.29 -2.70
C GLN A 28 -9.82 17.32 -1.95
N GLY A 29 -9.29 16.59 -0.99
CA GLY A 29 -10.10 15.66 -0.20
C GLY A 29 -10.49 14.37 -0.91
N ARG A 30 -9.82 14.03 -2.01
CA ARG A 30 -10.12 12.80 -2.73
C ARG A 30 -9.77 11.56 -1.91
N PHE A 31 -8.65 11.63 -1.19
CA PHE A 31 -8.22 10.61 -0.23
C PHE A 31 -7.17 11.21 0.70
N THR A 32 -6.87 10.50 1.78
CA THR A 32 -5.74 10.82 2.65
C THR A 32 -4.74 9.68 2.58
N MET A 33 -3.50 9.94 3.01
CA MET A 33 -2.45 8.93 3.07
C MET A 33 -1.88 8.87 4.48
N ALA A 34 -1.70 7.65 4.99
CA ALA A 34 -0.97 7.40 6.22
C ALA A 34 0.31 6.66 5.85
N PHE A 35 1.37 6.88 6.62
CA PHE A 35 2.68 6.30 6.34
C PHE A 35 3.19 5.59 7.57
N ASP A 36 3.57 4.32 7.43
CA ASP A 36 4.19 3.55 8.49
C ASP A 36 5.56 3.05 8.02
N LEU A 37 6.54 3.07 8.91
CA LEU A 37 7.91 2.72 8.59
C LEU A 37 8.23 1.25 8.83
N SER A 38 7.27 0.49 9.35
CA SER A 38 7.44 -0.94 9.59
C SER A 38 6.15 -1.69 9.33
N ALA A 39 6.29 -2.98 9.03
CA ALA A 39 5.13 -3.84 8.82
C ALA A 39 4.35 -4.05 10.13
N GLN A 40 5.04 -4.09 11.27
CA GLN A 40 4.38 -4.21 12.57
C GLN A 40 3.46 -3.03 12.86
N ASP A 41 3.95 -1.81 12.63
CA ASP A 41 3.14 -0.60 12.84
C ASP A 41 1.96 -0.56 11.86
N ALA A 42 2.20 -0.95 10.62
CA ALA A 42 1.16 -1.01 9.61
C ALA A 42 0.06 -2.00 10.00
N LEU A 43 0.44 -3.18 10.47
CA LEU A 43 -0.53 -4.19 10.88
C LEU A 43 -1.38 -3.71 12.05
N ALA A 44 -0.76 -3.04 13.02
CA ALA A 44 -1.49 -2.47 14.16
C ALA A 44 -2.51 -1.43 13.69
N ARG A 45 -2.13 -0.60 12.73
CA ARG A 45 -3.04 0.40 12.14
C ARG A 45 -4.18 -0.27 11.38
N ILE A 46 -3.89 -1.30 10.59
CA ILE A 46 -4.90 -2.04 9.83
C ILE A 46 -5.92 -2.66 10.77
N GLU A 47 -5.46 -3.29 11.84
CA GLU A 47 -6.33 -3.93 12.82
C GLU A 47 -7.17 -2.91 13.60
N ALA A 48 -6.61 -1.72 13.88
CA ALA A 48 -7.31 -0.66 14.58
C ALA A 48 -8.32 0.07 13.69
N THR A 49 -8.12 0.06 12.36
CA THR A 49 -9.00 0.75 11.42
C THR A 49 -10.17 -0.14 11.06
N MET A 50 -11.18 -0.14 11.93
CA MET A 50 -12.38 -0.97 11.77
C MET A 50 -13.40 -0.38 10.81
N THR A 51 -13.14 0.80 10.28
CA THR A 51 -14.08 1.51 9.42
C THR A 51 -13.84 1.18 7.95
N ALA A 52 -14.81 1.51 7.11
CA ALA A 52 -14.74 1.29 5.67
C ALA A 52 -13.86 2.31 4.94
N SER A 53 -13.11 3.13 5.67
CA SER A 53 -12.32 4.20 5.05
C SER A 53 -11.00 3.72 4.43
N LEU A 54 -10.43 2.60 4.90
CA LEU A 54 -9.18 2.06 4.33
C LEU A 54 -9.49 1.36 3.01
N ILE A 55 -8.96 1.88 1.91
CA ILE A 55 -9.30 1.38 0.57
C ILE A 55 -8.15 0.69 -0.14
N LEU A 56 -6.90 0.91 0.30
CA LEU A 56 -5.74 0.39 -0.40
C LEU A 56 -4.53 0.41 0.53
N ILE A 57 -3.74 -0.64 0.45
CA ILE A 57 -2.45 -0.73 1.15
C ILE A 57 -1.35 -0.84 0.08
N LEU A 58 -0.35 0.03 0.16
CA LEU A 58 0.84 0.01 -0.68
C LEU A 58 2.01 -0.34 0.22
N SER A 59 2.68 -1.47 -0.02
CA SER A 59 3.73 -1.93 0.88
C SER A 59 4.98 -2.37 0.14
N ASP A 60 6.14 -1.91 0.64
CA ASP A 60 7.43 -2.45 0.24
C ASP A 60 7.52 -3.91 0.71
N ILE A 61 8.23 -4.73 -0.04
CA ILE A 61 8.43 -6.15 0.31
C ILE A 61 9.60 -6.29 1.29
N ASN A 62 10.72 -5.65 1.01
CA ASN A 62 11.95 -5.84 1.79
C ASN A 62 12.06 -4.81 2.90
N MET A 63 11.69 -5.20 4.11
CA MET A 63 11.75 -4.37 5.30
C MET A 63 12.35 -5.19 6.45
N PRO A 64 13.10 -4.56 7.37
CA PRO A 64 13.61 -5.27 8.55
C PRO A 64 12.47 -5.73 9.44
N GLY A 65 12.68 -6.84 10.13
CA GLY A 65 11.65 -7.45 10.96
C GLY A 65 10.62 -8.17 10.10
N MET A 66 9.35 -7.83 10.24
CA MET A 66 8.30 -8.41 9.40
C MET A 66 8.43 -7.92 7.97
N SER A 67 8.49 -8.84 7.01
CA SER A 67 8.57 -8.50 5.60
C SER A 67 7.23 -8.04 5.06
N GLY A 68 7.26 -7.41 3.88
CA GLY A 68 6.01 -7.03 3.20
C GLY A 68 5.18 -8.24 2.80
N LEU A 69 5.80 -9.37 2.49
CA LEU A 69 5.05 -10.60 2.16
C LEU A 69 4.33 -11.15 3.38
N GLU A 70 4.94 -11.08 4.56
CA GLU A 70 4.26 -11.46 5.80
C GLU A 70 3.10 -10.49 6.12
N LEU A 71 3.33 -9.20 5.91
CA LEU A 71 2.28 -8.20 6.08
C LEU A 71 1.12 -8.47 5.14
N LEU A 72 1.39 -8.81 3.89
CA LEU A 72 0.36 -9.15 2.91
C LEU A 72 -0.54 -10.27 3.44
N SER A 73 0.06 -11.35 3.93
CA SER A 73 -0.69 -12.48 4.46
C SER A 73 -1.57 -12.05 5.64
N LYS A 74 -1.01 -11.29 6.58
CA LYS A 74 -1.73 -10.86 7.78
C LYS A 74 -2.80 -9.81 7.47
N ALA A 75 -2.51 -8.91 6.54
CA ALA A 75 -3.49 -7.90 6.12
C ALA A 75 -4.68 -8.55 5.40
N ARG A 76 -4.41 -9.54 4.55
CA ARG A 76 -5.48 -10.27 3.87
C ARG A 76 -6.36 -11.05 4.85
N ALA A 77 -5.76 -11.57 5.91
CA ALA A 77 -6.53 -12.26 6.96
C ALA A 77 -7.38 -11.28 7.78
N ALA A 78 -6.82 -10.12 8.12
CA ALA A 78 -7.50 -9.11 8.95
C ALA A 78 -8.56 -8.34 8.16
N ARG A 79 -8.25 -7.96 6.93
CA ARG A 79 -9.12 -7.15 6.07
C ARG A 79 -9.10 -7.71 4.64
N PRO A 80 -9.81 -8.83 4.40
CA PRO A 80 -9.82 -9.43 3.05
C PRO A 80 -10.48 -8.53 2.00
N ASP A 81 -11.21 -7.52 2.42
CA ASP A 81 -11.86 -6.53 1.55
C ASP A 81 -10.90 -5.46 1.04
N VAL A 82 -9.72 -5.32 1.66
CA VAL A 82 -8.78 -4.25 1.28
C VAL A 82 -7.67 -4.81 0.39
N PRO A 83 -7.54 -4.30 -0.85
CA PRO A 83 -6.47 -4.74 -1.74
C PRO A 83 -5.10 -4.26 -1.27
N VAL A 84 -4.08 -5.08 -1.54
CA VAL A 84 -2.69 -4.78 -1.21
C VAL A 84 -1.89 -4.77 -2.51
N VAL A 85 -1.22 -3.66 -2.79
CA VAL A 85 -0.28 -3.53 -3.90
C VAL A 85 1.12 -3.60 -3.32
N MET A 86 1.93 -4.53 -3.83
CA MET A 86 3.31 -4.69 -3.37
C MET A 86 4.25 -3.86 -4.23
N ILE A 87 5.29 -3.33 -3.62
CA ILE A 87 6.32 -2.55 -4.29
C ILE A 87 7.67 -3.14 -3.92
N THR A 88 8.54 -3.39 -4.89
CA THR A 88 9.83 -4.03 -4.64
C THR A 88 10.92 -3.50 -5.56
N ALA A 89 12.16 -3.48 -5.04
CA ALA A 89 13.34 -3.25 -5.86
C ALA A 89 13.72 -4.50 -6.66
N TYR A 90 13.16 -5.66 -6.29
CA TYR A 90 13.51 -6.96 -6.88
C TYR A 90 12.29 -7.57 -7.56
N GLY A 91 12.11 -7.23 -8.83
CA GLY A 91 10.95 -7.70 -9.60
C GLY A 91 11.17 -9.04 -10.29
N ASP A 92 11.88 -9.99 -9.66
CA ASP A 92 12.12 -11.31 -10.24
C ASP A 92 10.86 -12.18 -10.20
N GLU A 93 10.90 -13.29 -10.95
CA GLU A 93 9.76 -14.20 -11.08
C GLU A 93 9.35 -14.82 -9.74
N ASP A 94 10.32 -15.14 -8.88
CA ASP A 94 10.05 -15.75 -7.59
C ASP A 94 9.30 -14.78 -6.67
N THR A 95 9.77 -13.54 -6.61
CA THR A 95 9.11 -12.50 -5.81
C THR A 95 7.71 -12.21 -6.32
N ARG A 96 7.56 -12.11 -7.64
CA ARG A 96 6.25 -11.88 -8.26
C ARG A 96 5.29 -13.01 -7.96
N ARG A 97 5.75 -14.24 -8.08
CA ARG A 97 4.94 -15.41 -7.82
C ARG A 97 4.46 -15.42 -6.36
N LYS A 98 5.38 -15.18 -5.42
CA LYS A 98 5.04 -15.16 -3.98
C LYS A 98 4.02 -14.07 -3.65
N ALA A 99 4.17 -12.89 -4.25
CA ALA A 99 3.23 -11.79 -4.03
C ALA A 99 1.86 -12.15 -4.57
N MET A 100 1.79 -12.65 -5.78
CA MET A 100 0.51 -12.97 -6.40
C MET A 100 -0.18 -14.16 -5.73
N GLU A 101 0.59 -15.18 -5.34
CA GLU A 101 0.05 -16.32 -4.57
C GLU A 101 -0.47 -15.87 -3.21
N GLY A 102 0.16 -14.85 -2.61
CA GLY A 102 -0.29 -14.28 -1.35
C GLY A 102 -1.53 -13.40 -1.45
N GLY A 103 -2.00 -13.15 -2.66
CA GLY A 103 -3.21 -12.38 -2.89
C GLY A 103 -2.98 -10.89 -3.15
N ALA A 104 -1.78 -10.50 -3.57
CA ALA A 104 -1.52 -9.10 -3.94
C ALA A 104 -2.36 -8.72 -5.16
N ALA A 105 -2.90 -7.50 -5.14
CA ALA A 105 -3.67 -6.97 -6.27
C ALA A 105 -2.75 -6.63 -7.44
N ALA A 106 -1.52 -6.21 -7.16
CA ALA A 106 -0.52 -5.90 -8.17
C ALA A 106 0.87 -5.88 -7.55
N LEU A 107 1.89 -5.95 -8.40
CA LEU A 107 3.29 -5.78 -7.99
C LEU A 107 3.93 -4.73 -8.87
N LEU A 108 4.46 -3.69 -8.26
CA LEU A 108 5.19 -2.63 -8.93
C LEU A 108 6.66 -2.69 -8.56
N THR A 109 7.55 -2.34 -9.49
CA THR A 109 8.98 -2.34 -9.23
C THR A 109 9.50 -0.93 -9.02
N LYS A 110 10.56 -0.80 -8.21
CA LYS A 110 11.27 0.47 -8.02
C LYS A 110 12.29 0.65 -9.15
N PRO A 111 12.56 1.88 -9.60
CA PRO A 111 11.97 3.13 -9.14
C PRO A 111 10.49 3.22 -9.50
N ILE A 112 9.72 3.85 -8.60
CA ILE A 112 8.26 3.90 -8.77
C ILE A 112 7.89 4.74 -9.98
N ASP A 113 7.11 4.13 -10.89
CA ASP A 113 6.46 4.88 -11.96
C ASP A 113 5.15 5.43 -11.41
N PHE A 114 5.15 6.73 -11.12
CA PHE A 114 3.99 7.35 -10.47
C PHE A 114 2.75 7.42 -11.37
N ASP A 115 2.91 7.31 -12.68
CA ASP A 115 1.77 7.23 -13.58
C ASP A 115 1.06 5.88 -13.45
N LEU A 116 1.83 4.80 -13.41
CA LEU A 116 1.28 3.46 -13.17
C LEU A 116 0.64 3.37 -11.79
N LEU A 117 1.30 3.91 -10.78
CA LEU A 117 0.78 3.91 -9.40
C LEU A 117 -0.51 4.71 -9.31
N ARG A 118 -0.58 5.87 -9.96
CA ARG A 118 -1.79 6.67 -9.99
C ARG A 118 -2.95 5.90 -10.59
N GLY A 119 -2.68 5.14 -11.65
CA GLY A 119 -3.69 4.28 -12.28
C GLY A 119 -4.25 3.25 -11.31
N GLU A 120 -3.36 2.60 -10.54
CA GLU A 120 -3.79 1.64 -9.51
C GLU A 120 -4.64 2.31 -8.43
N ILE A 121 -4.20 3.47 -7.94
CA ILE A 121 -4.94 4.21 -6.93
C ILE A 121 -6.32 4.61 -7.45
N GLU A 122 -6.39 5.14 -8.67
CA GLU A 122 -7.67 5.56 -9.26
C GLU A 122 -8.65 4.40 -9.38
N THR A 123 -8.17 3.22 -9.74
CA THR A 123 -9.02 2.03 -9.83
C THR A 123 -9.72 1.76 -8.49
N HIS A 124 -8.99 1.86 -7.39
CA HIS A 124 -9.54 1.57 -6.07
C HIS A 124 -10.38 2.72 -5.52
N VAL A 125 -10.01 3.96 -5.82
CA VAL A 125 -10.82 5.13 -5.44
C VAL A 125 -12.18 5.07 -6.11
N ARG A 126 -12.22 4.73 -7.40
CA ARG A 126 -13.48 4.62 -8.16
C ARG A 126 -14.40 3.54 -7.62
N ALA A 127 -13.85 2.47 -7.06
CA ALA A 127 -14.65 1.41 -6.49
C ALA A 127 -15.51 1.88 -5.31
N PHE A 128 -15.16 3.02 -4.71
CA PHE A 128 -15.88 3.62 -3.60
C PHE A 128 -16.70 4.85 -4.00
N SER A 129 -16.79 5.16 -5.28
CA SER A 129 -17.51 6.35 -5.77
C SER A 129 -18.95 6.04 -6.14
#